data_d64e2a6c15809003fc371e329250d167
#
_entry.id   d64e2a6c15809003fc371e329250d167
#
_cell.length_a   1.000
_cell.length_b   1.000
_cell.length_c   1.000
_cell.angle_alpha   90.00
_cell.angle_beta   90.00
_cell.angle_gamma   90.00
#
_symmetry.space_group_name_H-M   'P 1'
#
loop_
_entity.id
_entity.type
_entity.pdbx_description
1 polymer ?
#
loop_
_entity_poly.entity_id
_entity_poly.type
_entity_poly.pdbx_seq_one_letter_code
_entity_poly.pdbx_strand_id
1 'polypeptide(L)'
;MAKDISFDIDARKKMETGVNKLADTVKVTLGPKGRNVVLEQSYGAPVITNDGVTIAKDIELEDHYENMGAQLVKEVATKTNDIAGDGTTTATVLAQALVNQGMKNIAAGANPIILRKGMKKASDAVCEALEEMSQPVTGKDHIAKVAAISAGNEEVGEMIADAMEKVGENGVITIEEAKTMKTEIDVVEGMQFDNGYLSGYMCDDKEKMVANMENPYILMTDKKISNIQDILPILENIMREGKELLILAEDVEGEALTTLIVNRLRGTLKVVAVKAPGFGDNRKEMLQDIATLTGGQVIMDDLGMQLKDTTMDMLGRARSVKVTKENTTIVDGAGNKAGVEERIDSLRRQMADTTSDFDKEKLMDRIAKLGGGVAVIRVGAATETEMKEAKYRMEDAMNATKAAVSEGIISGGGSAYIHAQKKVHELAATLTGDEKTGAEIVATALEAPLYAIVENAGLEGSVVVNKVKESEDGIGFDAIHGTYVDMLKEGIIDPVKVTKHALANAVSVAATLLTTEAAVADIKEAAPAVPPQPDMY
;
A
#
# COMPACT_ATOMS: atom_id res chain seq x y z
N MET A 1 -9.65 -26.11 -21.32
CA MET A 1 -10.84 -25.24 -21.42
C MET A 1 -10.84 -24.56 -22.77
N ALA A 2 -12.00 -24.45 -23.44
CA ALA A 2 -12.14 -23.68 -24.67
C ALA A 2 -12.04 -22.19 -24.35
N LYS A 3 -11.53 -21.40 -25.31
CA LYS A 3 -11.36 -19.96 -25.17
C LYS A 3 -12.35 -19.23 -26.07
N ASP A 4 -12.93 -18.16 -25.55
CA ASP A 4 -13.65 -17.14 -26.30
C ASP A 4 -12.70 -15.99 -26.61
N ILE A 5 -12.71 -15.50 -27.85
CA ILE A 5 -11.77 -14.47 -28.31
C ILE A 5 -12.57 -13.34 -28.93
N SER A 6 -12.40 -12.15 -28.36
CA SER A 6 -12.95 -10.91 -28.89
C SER A 6 -11.83 -10.04 -29.47
N PHE A 7 -12.10 -9.35 -30.55
CA PHE A 7 -11.11 -8.55 -31.26
C PHE A 7 -11.54 -7.09 -31.37
N ASP A 8 -10.54 -6.23 -31.62
CA ASP A 8 -10.68 -4.85 -32.05
C ASP A 8 -11.59 -4.01 -31.12
N ILE A 9 -12.50 -3.26 -31.69
CA ILE A 9 -13.36 -2.30 -30.98
C ILE A 9 -14.30 -3.00 -29.98
N ASP A 10 -14.75 -4.23 -30.28
CA ASP A 10 -15.67 -4.96 -29.41
C ASP A 10 -14.99 -5.38 -28.11
N ALA A 11 -13.74 -5.86 -28.19
CA ALA A 11 -12.95 -6.21 -27.01
C ALA A 11 -12.69 -4.98 -26.14
N ARG A 12 -12.22 -3.89 -26.77
CA ARG A 12 -11.91 -2.64 -26.05
C ARG A 12 -13.13 -2.02 -25.41
N LYS A 13 -14.29 -2.00 -26.09
CA LYS A 13 -15.52 -1.41 -25.58
C LYS A 13 -16.07 -2.16 -24.36
N LYS A 14 -15.99 -3.50 -24.34
CA LYS A 14 -16.36 -4.28 -23.16
C LYS A 14 -15.43 -3.98 -21.98
N MET A 15 -14.11 -3.95 -22.22
CA MET A 15 -13.16 -3.59 -21.17
C MET A 15 -13.39 -2.16 -20.65
N GLU A 16 -13.66 -1.17 -21.54
CA GLU A 16 -14.02 0.20 -21.15
C GLU A 16 -15.27 0.22 -20.24
N THR A 17 -16.27 -0.60 -20.54
CA THR A 17 -17.45 -0.73 -19.68
C THR A 17 -17.07 -1.22 -18.28
N GLY A 18 -16.18 -2.19 -18.16
CA GLY A 18 -15.69 -2.67 -16.88
C GLY A 18 -14.88 -1.63 -16.11
N VAL A 19 -13.99 -0.91 -16.80
CA VAL A 19 -13.27 0.25 -16.23
C VAL A 19 -14.26 1.27 -15.64
N ASN A 20 -15.30 1.62 -16.42
CA ASN A 20 -16.28 2.62 -15.98
C ASN A 20 -17.09 2.12 -14.78
N LYS A 21 -17.57 0.87 -14.78
CA LYS A 21 -18.32 0.30 -13.64
C LYS A 21 -17.51 0.38 -12.33
N LEU A 22 -16.26 -0.04 -12.35
CA LEU A 22 -15.41 0.02 -11.16
C LEU A 22 -15.12 1.47 -10.76
N ALA A 23 -14.67 2.30 -11.70
CA ALA A 23 -14.29 3.67 -11.41
C ALA A 23 -15.48 4.53 -10.93
N ASP A 24 -16.68 4.35 -11.52
CA ASP A 24 -17.89 5.04 -11.09
C ASP A 24 -18.32 4.66 -9.66
N THR A 25 -18.05 3.42 -9.25
CA THR A 25 -18.31 2.98 -7.87
C THR A 25 -17.31 3.60 -6.89
N VAL A 26 -16.03 3.69 -7.26
CA VAL A 26 -14.98 4.23 -6.40
C VAL A 26 -15.04 5.75 -6.32
N LYS A 27 -15.27 6.46 -7.43
CA LYS A 27 -15.20 7.94 -7.49
C LYS A 27 -16.18 8.68 -6.58
N VAL A 28 -17.28 8.02 -6.17
CA VAL A 28 -18.26 8.64 -5.25
C VAL A 28 -17.69 8.92 -3.86
N THR A 29 -16.55 8.31 -3.53
CA THR A 29 -15.85 8.51 -2.26
C THR A 29 -14.87 9.68 -2.27
N LEU A 30 -14.56 10.26 -3.46
CA LEU A 30 -13.51 11.25 -3.61
C LEU A 30 -13.90 12.61 -3.02
N GLY A 31 -12.96 13.19 -2.27
CA GLY A 31 -13.06 14.54 -1.72
C GLY A 31 -13.85 14.64 -0.40
N PRO A 32 -13.91 15.85 0.19
CA PRO A 32 -14.43 16.05 1.54
C PRO A 32 -15.95 15.85 1.65
N LYS A 33 -16.69 15.84 0.54
CA LYS A 33 -18.11 15.48 0.47
C LYS A 33 -18.34 14.13 -0.20
N GLY A 34 -17.30 13.31 -0.31
CA GLY A 34 -17.39 11.92 -0.73
C GLY A 34 -18.29 11.10 0.19
N ARG A 35 -18.87 10.04 -0.36
CA ARG A 35 -19.81 9.15 0.34
C ARG A 35 -19.27 7.75 0.43
N ASN A 36 -19.77 7.00 1.38
CA ASN A 36 -19.37 5.61 1.60
C ASN A 36 -20.05 4.68 0.57
N VAL A 37 -19.37 3.57 0.29
CA VAL A 37 -19.88 2.42 -0.45
C VAL A 37 -20.14 1.28 0.53
N VAL A 38 -21.20 0.51 0.28
CA VAL A 38 -21.55 -0.66 1.08
C VAL A 38 -21.14 -1.91 0.30
N LEU A 39 -20.32 -2.75 0.90
CA LEU A 39 -19.83 -4.01 0.34
C LEU A 39 -20.51 -5.18 1.04
N GLU A 40 -21.08 -6.09 0.26
CA GLU A 40 -21.67 -7.33 0.77
C GLU A 40 -20.55 -8.28 1.24
N GLN A 41 -20.75 -8.91 2.39
CA GLN A 41 -19.82 -9.93 2.88
C GLN A 41 -20.50 -11.30 2.83
N SER A 42 -19.75 -12.32 2.43
CA SER A 42 -20.25 -13.71 2.41
C SER A 42 -20.68 -14.21 3.79
N TYR A 43 -20.10 -13.64 4.85
CA TYR A 43 -20.44 -13.92 6.26
C TYR A 43 -20.32 -12.63 7.07
N GLY A 44 -21.31 -12.35 7.92
CA GLY A 44 -21.32 -11.19 8.80
C GLY A 44 -22.14 -10.00 8.27
N ALA A 45 -21.89 -8.82 8.84
CA ALA A 45 -22.53 -7.58 8.42
C ALA A 45 -21.81 -6.99 7.18
N PRO A 46 -22.55 -6.26 6.31
CA PRO A 46 -21.92 -5.53 5.21
C PRO A 46 -20.86 -4.55 5.72
N VAL A 47 -19.80 -4.39 4.95
CA VAL A 47 -18.74 -3.40 5.23
C VAL A 47 -19.13 -2.07 4.60
N ILE A 48 -19.07 -1.00 5.38
CA ILE A 48 -19.25 0.38 4.91
C ILE A 48 -17.89 1.05 4.89
N THR A 49 -17.45 1.49 3.72
CA THR A 49 -16.11 2.07 3.55
C THR A 49 -16.10 3.18 2.49
N ASN A 50 -15.15 4.09 2.60
CA ASN A 50 -14.78 5.06 1.58
C ASN A 50 -13.37 4.84 1.03
N ASP A 51 -12.67 3.79 1.48
CA ASP A 51 -11.35 3.44 0.98
C ASP A 51 -11.44 2.87 -0.45
N GLY A 52 -10.83 3.60 -1.39
CA GLY A 52 -10.88 3.27 -2.82
C GLY A 52 -10.24 1.92 -3.16
N VAL A 53 -9.17 1.51 -2.48
CA VAL A 53 -8.52 0.22 -2.76
C VAL A 53 -9.34 -0.96 -2.25
N THR A 54 -9.96 -0.85 -1.08
CA THR A 54 -10.87 -1.87 -0.54
C THR A 54 -12.07 -2.06 -1.45
N ILE A 55 -12.71 -0.96 -1.89
CA ILE A 55 -13.83 -1.02 -2.83
C ILE A 55 -13.40 -1.66 -4.16
N ALA A 56 -12.27 -1.23 -4.72
CA ALA A 56 -11.79 -1.75 -6.00
C ALA A 56 -11.46 -3.25 -5.92
N LYS A 57 -10.90 -3.73 -4.81
CA LYS A 57 -10.56 -5.14 -4.61
C LYS A 57 -11.78 -6.06 -4.53
N ASP A 58 -12.89 -5.57 -4.01
CA ASP A 58 -14.12 -6.33 -3.82
C ASP A 58 -14.94 -6.47 -5.12
N ILE A 59 -14.76 -5.54 -6.08
CA ILE A 59 -15.53 -5.56 -7.32
C ILE A 59 -15.06 -6.68 -8.24
N GLU A 60 -16.00 -7.57 -8.57
CA GLU A 60 -15.88 -8.62 -9.58
C GLU A 60 -17.11 -8.62 -10.49
N LEU A 61 -16.90 -8.60 -11.81
CA LEU A 61 -17.98 -8.48 -12.78
C LEU A 61 -18.28 -9.84 -13.43
N GLU A 62 -19.55 -10.08 -13.75
CA GLU A 62 -20.01 -11.35 -14.30
C GLU A 62 -19.51 -11.58 -15.74
N ASP A 63 -19.48 -10.54 -16.57
CA ASP A 63 -18.92 -10.60 -17.92
C ASP A 63 -17.39 -10.63 -17.85
N HIS A 64 -16.77 -11.65 -18.43
CA HIS A 64 -15.32 -11.86 -18.36
C HIS A 64 -14.50 -10.70 -18.97
N TYR A 65 -14.99 -10.10 -20.06
CA TYR A 65 -14.29 -9.00 -20.74
C TYR A 65 -14.43 -7.69 -19.96
N GLU A 66 -15.63 -7.42 -19.42
CA GLU A 66 -15.81 -6.29 -18.51
C GLU A 66 -14.95 -6.47 -17.26
N ASN A 67 -14.91 -7.70 -16.70
CA ASN A 67 -14.08 -7.99 -15.54
C ASN A 67 -12.59 -7.79 -15.81
N MET A 68 -12.09 -8.12 -17.02
CA MET A 68 -10.71 -7.80 -17.40
C MET A 68 -10.42 -6.29 -17.31
N GLY A 69 -11.35 -5.45 -17.79
CA GLY A 69 -11.24 -4.00 -17.69
C GLY A 69 -11.24 -3.52 -16.23
N ALA A 70 -12.14 -4.05 -15.40
CA ALA A 70 -12.18 -3.76 -13.97
C ALA A 70 -10.89 -4.18 -13.26
N GLN A 71 -10.35 -5.39 -13.55
CA GLN A 71 -9.10 -5.88 -12.96
C GLN A 71 -7.89 -4.99 -13.29
N LEU A 72 -7.82 -4.41 -14.49
CA LEU A 72 -6.76 -3.46 -14.85
C LEU A 72 -6.81 -2.18 -13.99
N VAL A 73 -8.00 -1.63 -13.73
CA VAL A 73 -8.15 -0.46 -12.85
C VAL A 73 -7.91 -0.84 -11.39
N LYS A 74 -8.32 -2.03 -10.97
CA LYS A 74 -7.98 -2.59 -9.64
C LYS A 74 -6.45 -2.65 -9.43
N GLU A 75 -5.69 -3.00 -10.47
CA GLU A 75 -4.23 -2.99 -10.42
C GLU A 75 -3.68 -1.57 -10.22
N VAL A 76 -4.28 -0.54 -10.86
CA VAL A 76 -3.90 0.88 -10.65
C VAL A 76 -4.06 1.27 -9.18
N ALA A 77 -5.24 0.99 -8.59
CA ALA A 77 -5.51 1.31 -7.19
C ALA A 77 -4.54 0.58 -6.26
N THR A 78 -4.32 -0.73 -6.49
CA THR A 78 -3.42 -1.54 -5.66
C THR A 78 -1.97 -1.07 -5.72
N LYS A 79 -1.44 -0.81 -6.93
CA LYS A 79 -0.05 -0.31 -7.07
C LYS A 79 0.15 1.07 -6.45
N THR A 80 -0.87 1.94 -6.55
CA THR A 80 -0.80 3.27 -5.94
C THR A 80 -0.78 3.15 -4.42
N ASN A 81 -1.61 2.28 -3.86
CA ASN A 81 -1.59 1.97 -2.44
C ASN A 81 -0.22 1.40 -1.98
N ASP A 82 0.34 0.45 -2.74
CA ASP A 82 1.62 -0.20 -2.38
C ASP A 82 2.79 0.80 -2.33
N ILE A 83 2.80 1.81 -3.22
CA ILE A 83 3.91 2.78 -3.34
C ILE A 83 3.72 4.00 -2.43
N ALA A 84 2.51 4.53 -2.37
CA ALA A 84 2.22 5.82 -1.74
C ALA A 84 1.31 5.70 -0.50
N GLY A 85 0.62 4.57 -0.35
CA GLY A 85 -0.29 4.31 0.77
C GLY A 85 -1.59 5.11 0.76
N ASP A 86 -1.78 5.97 -0.26
CA ASP A 86 -2.94 6.85 -0.44
C ASP A 86 -3.13 7.17 -1.93
N GLY A 87 -4.19 7.92 -2.29
CA GLY A 87 -4.46 8.38 -3.66
C GLY A 87 -5.06 7.33 -4.59
N THR A 88 -5.55 6.23 -4.08
CA THR A 88 -6.13 5.11 -4.83
C THR A 88 -7.37 5.51 -5.62
N THR A 89 -8.25 6.32 -5.04
CA THR A 89 -9.43 6.88 -5.70
C THR A 89 -9.05 7.85 -6.82
N THR A 90 -8.09 8.74 -6.57
CA THR A 90 -7.58 9.68 -7.58
C THR A 90 -6.97 8.95 -8.77
N ALA A 91 -6.16 7.93 -8.52
CA ALA A 91 -5.56 7.09 -9.57
C ALA A 91 -6.62 6.36 -10.42
N THR A 92 -7.67 5.86 -9.79
CA THR A 92 -8.81 5.20 -10.44
C THR A 92 -9.57 6.18 -11.35
N VAL A 93 -9.84 7.39 -10.87
CA VAL A 93 -10.52 8.45 -11.64
C VAL A 93 -9.68 8.90 -12.83
N LEU A 94 -8.37 9.07 -12.65
CA LEU A 94 -7.44 9.39 -13.73
C LEU A 94 -7.39 8.28 -14.77
N ALA A 95 -7.32 7.01 -14.36
CA ALA A 95 -7.31 5.87 -15.27
C ALA A 95 -8.59 5.82 -16.13
N GLN A 96 -9.76 6.04 -15.52
CA GLN A 96 -11.03 6.13 -16.24
C GLN A 96 -11.02 7.25 -17.28
N ALA A 97 -10.58 8.44 -16.89
CA ALA A 97 -10.53 9.59 -17.79
C ALA A 97 -9.59 9.36 -18.98
N LEU A 98 -8.41 8.80 -18.72
CA LEU A 98 -7.41 8.45 -19.75
C LEU A 98 -7.95 7.40 -20.72
N VAL A 99 -8.58 6.32 -20.22
CA VAL A 99 -9.17 5.28 -21.06
C VAL A 99 -10.28 5.87 -21.92
N ASN A 100 -11.23 6.59 -21.33
CA ASN A 100 -12.37 7.15 -22.05
C ASN A 100 -11.94 8.16 -23.13
N GLN A 101 -10.95 9.02 -22.86
CA GLN A 101 -10.42 9.94 -23.87
C GLN A 101 -9.59 9.21 -24.95
N GLY A 102 -8.77 8.24 -24.54
CA GLY A 102 -8.00 7.42 -25.46
C GLY A 102 -8.88 6.63 -26.42
N MET A 103 -9.94 6.01 -25.94
CA MET A 103 -10.90 5.25 -26.76
C MET A 103 -11.58 6.11 -27.81
N LYS A 104 -11.99 7.34 -27.49
CA LYS A 104 -12.54 8.29 -28.47
C LYS A 104 -11.58 8.58 -29.61
N ASN A 105 -10.30 8.78 -29.31
CA ASN A 105 -9.28 9.08 -30.29
C ASN A 105 -8.90 7.86 -31.15
N ILE A 106 -8.85 6.67 -30.57
CA ILE A 106 -8.63 5.43 -31.31
C ILE A 106 -9.81 5.15 -32.25
N ALA A 107 -11.04 5.36 -31.80
CA ALA A 107 -12.23 5.25 -32.66
C ALA A 107 -12.22 6.27 -33.83
N ALA A 108 -11.56 7.42 -33.66
CA ALA A 108 -11.32 8.41 -34.69
C ALA A 108 -10.13 8.06 -35.62
N GLY A 109 -9.43 6.93 -35.41
CA GLY A 109 -8.36 6.43 -36.26
C GLY A 109 -6.93 6.73 -35.79
N ALA A 110 -6.74 7.23 -34.58
CA ALA A 110 -5.41 7.45 -34.02
C ALA A 110 -4.67 6.13 -33.75
N ASN A 111 -3.36 6.11 -33.97
CA ASN A 111 -2.53 4.95 -33.72
C ASN A 111 -2.24 4.79 -32.21
N PRO A 112 -2.70 3.69 -31.56
CA PRO A 112 -2.60 3.52 -30.12
C PRO A 112 -1.15 3.44 -29.61
N ILE A 113 -0.22 2.92 -30.42
CA ILE A 113 1.20 2.81 -30.06
C ILE A 113 1.87 4.21 -30.02
N ILE A 114 1.45 5.09 -30.94
CA ILE A 114 1.98 6.47 -30.97
C ILE A 114 1.31 7.31 -29.88
N LEU A 115 0.00 7.15 -29.65
CA LEU A 115 -0.69 7.76 -28.50
C LEU A 115 0.00 7.45 -27.17
N ARG A 116 0.32 6.16 -26.94
CA ARG A 116 1.04 5.71 -25.75
C ARG A 116 2.35 6.47 -25.52
N LYS A 117 3.13 6.75 -26.59
CA LYS A 117 4.38 7.53 -26.46
C LYS A 117 4.10 8.97 -26.00
N GLY A 118 3.09 9.61 -26.59
CA GLY A 118 2.67 10.95 -26.19
C GLY A 118 2.15 11.01 -24.76
N MET A 119 1.32 10.05 -24.35
CA MET A 119 0.81 9.92 -22.99
C MET A 119 1.95 9.77 -21.97
N LYS A 120 2.95 8.93 -22.28
CA LYS A 120 4.09 8.75 -21.37
C LYS A 120 4.90 10.02 -21.20
N LYS A 121 5.25 10.70 -22.31
CA LYS A 121 5.98 11.97 -22.24
C LYS A 121 5.22 13.04 -21.45
N ALA A 122 3.90 13.10 -21.62
CA ALA A 122 3.07 14.04 -20.87
C ALA A 122 3.03 13.69 -19.36
N SER A 123 2.93 12.41 -19.03
CA SER A 123 3.01 11.96 -17.64
C SER A 123 4.34 12.35 -16.97
N ASP A 124 5.45 12.11 -17.67
CA ASP A 124 6.78 12.47 -17.18
C ASP A 124 6.88 14.00 -16.94
N ALA A 125 6.39 14.82 -17.90
CA ALA A 125 6.39 16.28 -17.76
C ALA A 125 5.49 16.78 -16.61
N VAL A 126 4.35 16.12 -16.36
CA VAL A 126 3.49 16.45 -15.20
C VAL A 126 4.20 16.09 -13.89
N CYS A 127 4.86 14.93 -13.82
CA CYS A 127 5.62 14.54 -12.63
C CYS A 127 6.72 15.56 -12.30
N GLU A 128 7.47 16.02 -13.31
CA GLU A 128 8.46 17.09 -13.14
C GLU A 128 7.81 18.40 -12.67
N ALA A 129 6.67 18.78 -13.24
CA ALA A 129 5.96 20.00 -12.83
C ALA A 129 5.45 19.92 -11.38
N LEU A 130 4.97 18.76 -10.94
CA LEU A 130 4.54 18.53 -9.55
C LEU A 130 5.72 18.60 -8.57
N GLU A 131 6.90 18.10 -8.97
CA GLU A 131 8.12 18.23 -8.19
C GLU A 131 8.60 19.68 -8.09
N GLU A 132 8.53 20.46 -9.19
CA GLU A 132 8.84 21.89 -9.20
C GLU A 132 7.92 22.71 -8.27
N MET A 133 6.64 22.31 -8.15
CA MET A 133 5.65 22.95 -7.27
C MET A 133 5.77 22.53 -5.80
N SER A 134 6.59 21.52 -5.50
CA SER A 134 6.70 20.92 -4.16
C SER A 134 7.21 21.93 -3.13
N GLN A 135 6.59 21.88 -1.94
CA GLN A 135 7.09 22.55 -0.74
C GLN A 135 7.48 21.50 0.31
N PRO A 136 8.68 21.60 0.89
CA PRO A 136 9.13 20.65 1.90
C PRO A 136 8.28 20.77 3.19
N VAL A 137 7.97 19.62 3.79
CA VAL A 137 7.31 19.55 5.10
C VAL A 137 8.38 19.55 6.17
N THR A 138 8.44 20.63 6.96
CA THR A 138 9.43 20.78 8.03
C THR A 138 8.76 21.10 9.37
N GLY A 139 9.15 20.33 10.38
CA GLY A 139 8.69 20.54 11.76
C GLY A 139 7.32 19.92 12.08
N LYS A 140 7.09 19.76 13.37
CA LYS A 140 5.93 19.06 13.95
C LYS A 140 4.58 19.65 13.51
N ASP A 141 4.48 20.99 13.50
CA ASP A 141 3.23 21.67 13.18
C ASP A 141 2.78 21.42 11.72
N HIS A 142 3.74 21.35 10.77
CA HIS A 142 3.43 21.01 9.40
C HIS A 142 3.02 19.55 9.26
N ILE A 143 3.71 18.64 9.94
CA ILE A 143 3.36 17.21 9.98
C ILE A 143 1.95 17.02 10.54
N ALA A 144 1.63 17.70 11.67
CA ALA A 144 0.31 17.63 12.28
C ALA A 144 -0.80 18.10 11.34
N LYS A 145 -0.58 19.19 10.57
CA LYS A 145 -1.54 19.69 9.59
C LYS A 145 -1.76 18.71 8.45
N VAL A 146 -0.70 18.15 7.88
CA VAL A 146 -0.80 17.13 6.81
C VAL A 146 -1.62 15.94 7.30
N ALA A 147 -1.29 15.42 8.46
CA ALA A 147 -1.97 14.28 9.07
C ALA A 147 -3.44 14.59 9.40
N ALA A 148 -3.73 15.79 9.93
CA ALA A 148 -5.07 16.22 10.28
C ALA A 148 -5.99 16.32 9.05
N ILE A 149 -5.46 16.79 7.93
CA ILE A 149 -6.20 16.91 6.67
C ILE A 149 -6.55 15.53 6.12
N SER A 150 -5.57 14.63 6.05
CA SER A 150 -5.79 13.27 5.57
C SER A 150 -6.73 12.48 6.48
N ALA A 151 -6.62 12.64 7.82
CA ALA A 151 -7.52 12.01 8.79
C ALA A 151 -8.90 12.68 8.90
N GLY A 152 -9.07 13.92 8.42
CA GLY A 152 -10.27 14.72 8.68
C GLY A 152 -10.47 15.05 10.17
N ASN A 153 -9.41 15.03 10.98
CA ASN A 153 -9.47 15.22 12.43
C ASN A 153 -8.14 15.78 12.97
N GLU A 154 -8.20 16.93 13.67
CA GLU A 154 -7.02 17.59 14.24
C GLU A 154 -6.35 16.77 15.34
N GLU A 155 -7.11 16.09 16.21
CA GLU A 155 -6.54 15.26 17.28
C GLU A 155 -5.72 14.09 16.72
N VAL A 156 -6.20 13.47 15.63
CA VAL A 156 -5.47 12.41 14.94
C VAL A 156 -4.18 12.96 14.32
N GLY A 157 -4.25 14.16 13.75
CA GLY A 157 -3.08 14.84 13.18
C GLY A 157 -1.98 15.10 14.24
N GLU A 158 -2.36 15.61 15.38
CA GLU A 158 -1.44 15.81 16.51
C GLU A 158 -0.85 14.49 16.99
N MET A 159 -1.66 13.45 17.12
CA MET A 159 -1.17 12.13 17.55
C MET A 159 -0.14 11.55 16.57
N ILE A 160 -0.36 11.65 15.27
CA ILE A 160 0.60 11.16 14.26
C ILE A 160 1.90 11.98 14.33
N ALA A 161 1.81 13.31 14.46
CA ALA A 161 2.99 14.16 14.60
C ALA A 161 3.78 13.87 15.88
N ASP A 162 3.08 13.65 17.00
CA ASP A 162 3.70 13.23 18.26
C ASP A 162 4.41 11.87 18.15
N ALA A 163 3.78 10.93 17.45
CA ALA A 163 4.38 9.63 17.19
C ALA A 163 5.66 9.77 16.34
N MET A 164 5.59 10.55 15.25
CA MET A 164 6.75 10.80 14.37
C MET A 164 7.88 11.54 15.09
N GLU A 165 7.56 12.52 15.95
CA GLU A 165 8.57 13.22 16.75
C GLU A 165 9.30 12.27 17.71
N LYS A 166 8.57 11.34 18.34
CA LYS A 166 9.13 10.39 19.31
C LYS A 166 10.05 9.34 18.68
N VAL A 167 9.71 8.86 17.48
CA VAL A 167 10.49 7.81 16.80
C VAL A 167 11.42 8.35 15.71
N GLY A 168 11.32 9.65 15.38
CA GLY A 168 12.08 10.30 14.31
C GLY A 168 11.49 10.07 12.91
N GLU A 169 12.04 10.76 11.92
CA GLU A 169 11.52 10.75 10.52
C GLU A 169 11.51 9.36 9.89
N ASN A 170 12.49 8.55 10.20
CA ASN A 170 12.61 7.16 9.71
C ASN A 170 12.04 6.13 10.71
N GLY A 171 11.37 6.59 11.76
CA GLY A 171 10.82 5.74 12.78
C GLY A 171 9.62 4.93 12.32
N VAL A 172 9.42 3.78 12.95
CA VAL A 172 8.31 2.89 12.65
C VAL A 172 7.10 3.27 13.48
N ILE A 173 5.96 3.46 12.81
CA ILE A 173 4.66 3.68 13.47
C ILE A 173 3.74 2.55 13.05
N THR A 174 3.14 1.87 14.03
CA THR A 174 2.12 0.83 13.81
C THR A 174 0.79 1.28 14.39
N ILE A 175 -0.29 0.85 13.76
CA ILE A 175 -1.65 1.13 14.22
C ILE A 175 -2.30 -0.20 14.59
N GLU A 176 -2.72 -0.30 15.85
CA GLU A 176 -3.34 -1.50 16.43
C GLU A 176 -4.73 -1.16 16.98
N GLU A 177 -5.53 -2.18 17.19
CA GLU A 177 -6.84 -2.04 17.83
C GLU A 177 -6.68 -1.99 19.34
N ALA A 178 -7.30 -0.99 19.98
CA ALA A 178 -7.35 -0.90 21.43
C ALA A 178 -8.44 -1.81 21.99
N LYS A 179 -8.23 -2.29 23.21
CA LYS A 179 -9.29 -2.93 24.01
C LYS A 179 -10.15 -1.92 24.76
N THR A 180 -9.82 -0.65 24.68
CA THR A 180 -10.46 0.48 25.35
C THR A 180 -11.15 1.38 24.35
N MET A 181 -12.03 2.25 24.79
CA MET A 181 -12.70 3.25 23.94
C MET A 181 -11.81 4.46 23.61
N LYS A 182 -10.61 4.54 24.18
CA LYS A 182 -9.69 5.67 23.97
C LYS A 182 -8.56 5.28 23.03
N THR A 183 -8.20 6.21 22.14
CA THR A 183 -6.99 6.11 21.34
C THR A 183 -5.78 6.57 22.17
N GLU A 184 -4.70 5.80 22.17
CA GLU A 184 -3.49 6.04 22.96
C GLU A 184 -2.25 5.80 22.09
N ILE A 185 -1.14 6.51 22.43
CA ILE A 185 0.14 6.35 21.75
C ILE A 185 1.17 5.86 22.77
N ASP A 186 1.76 4.72 22.49
CA ASP A 186 2.91 4.19 23.23
C ASP A 186 4.14 4.11 22.33
N VAL A 187 5.33 4.34 22.89
CA VAL A 187 6.59 4.04 22.22
C VAL A 187 7.21 2.84 22.93
N VAL A 188 7.42 1.79 22.17
CA VAL A 188 7.94 0.51 22.65
C VAL A 188 9.22 0.14 21.91
N GLU A 189 9.99 -0.77 22.47
CA GLU A 189 11.13 -1.34 21.78
C GLU A 189 10.65 -2.20 20.62
N GLY A 190 11.28 -2.04 19.45
CA GLY A 190 10.86 -2.76 18.26
C GLY A 190 11.77 -2.44 17.08
N MET A 191 11.58 -3.18 16.00
CA MET A 191 12.37 -3.05 14.79
C MET A 191 11.53 -3.40 13.55
N GLN A 192 11.79 -2.69 12.45
CA GLN A 192 11.32 -3.08 11.12
C GLN A 192 12.49 -3.38 10.20
N PHE A 193 12.32 -4.36 9.33
CA PHE A 193 13.26 -4.68 8.26
C PHE A 193 12.54 -5.07 6.96
N ASP A 194 13.26 -4.90 5.83
CA ASP A 194 12.71 -4.95 4.47
C ASP A 194 12.72 -6.40 3.93
N ASN A 195 11.96 -7.29 4.57
CA ASN A 195 11.65 -8.62 4.07
C ASN A 195 10.26 -8.99 4.57
N GLY A 196 9.40 -9.40 3.65
CA GLY A 196 8.04 -9.82 3.94
C GLY A 196 7.87 -11.34 3.93
N TYR A 197 6.62 -11.79 3.98
CA TYR A 197 6.28 -13.21 3.99
C TYR A 197 6.68 -13.91 2.67
N LEU A 198 7.06 -15.17 2.77
CA LEU A 198 7.41 -16.01 1.61
C LEU A 198 6.21 -16.43 0.77
N SER A 199 5.01 -16.38 1.32
CA SER A 199 3.78 -16.74 0.62
C SER A 199 2.58 -15.96 1.15
N GLY A 200 1.76 -15.40 0.25
CA GLY A 200 0.51 -14.74 0.60
C GLY A 200 -0.53 -15.64 1.29
N TYR A 201 -0.39 -16.97 1.18
CA TYR A 201 -1.21 -17.90 1.95
C TYR A 201 -0.92 -17.89 3.46
N MET A 202 0.13 -17.18 3.88
CA MET A 202 0.47 -16.97 5.29
C MET A 202 -0.21 -15.72 5.90
N CYS A 203 -0.95 -14.94 5.11
CA CYS A 203 -1.71 -13.80 5.60
C CYS A 203 -2.99 -14.26 6.32
N ASP A 204 -3.34 -13.58 7.41
CA ASP A 204 -4.64 -13.67 8.07
C ASP A 204 -5.62 -12.63 7.50
N ASP A 205 -5.14 -11.42 7.25
CA ASP A 205 -5.88 -10.40 6.53
C ASP A 205 -5.61 -10.55 5.02
N LYS A 206 -6.56 -11.15 4.32
CA LYS A 206 -6.46 -11.40 2.87
C LYS A 206 -6.74 -10.14 2.04
N GLU A 207 -7.47 -9.18 2.59
CA GLU A 207 -7.78 -7.93 1.90
C GLU A 207 -6.54 -7.03 1.83
N LYS A 208 -5.88 -6.86 2.96
CA LYS A 208 -4.64 -6.08 3.07
C LYS A 208 -3.37 -6.87 2.76
N MET A 209 -3.49 -8.18 2.59
CA MET A 209 -2.34 -9.08 2.40
C MET A 209 -1.30 -8.91 3.52
N VAL A 210 -1.76 -8.94 4.77
CA VAL A 210 -0.94 -8.81 5.98
C VAL A 210 -1.09 -10.03 6.87
N ALA A 211 0.00 -10.43 7.50
CA ALA A 211 -0.03 -11.40 8.59
C ALA A 211 0.25 -10.67 9.91
N ASN A 212 -0.75 -10.69 10.81
CA ASN A 212 -0.64 -10.17 12.16
C ASN A 212 -0.48 -11.34 13.13
N MET A 213 0.50 -11.25 13.99
CA MET A 213 0.82 -12.29 14.95
C MET A 213 0.79 -11.72 16.37
N GLU A 214 0.08 -12.39 17.28
CA GLU A 214 0.00 -12.00 18.69
C GLU A 214 0.84 -12.93 19.57
N ASN A 215 1.74 -12.35 20.35
CA ASN A 215 2.65 -13.08 21.24
C ASN A 215 3.36 -14.26 20.57
N PRO A 216 3.91 -14.08 19.34
CA PRO A 216 4.57 -15.15 18.63
C PRO A 216 5.89 -15.57 19.29
N TYR A 217 6.24 -16.83 19.05
CA TYR A 217 7.63 -17.28 19.15
C TYR A 217 8.36 -16.93 17.84
N ILE A 218 9.67 -16.69 17.92
CA ILE A 218 10.50 -16.29 16.79
C ILE A 218 11.68 -17.23 16.68
N LEU A 219 11.70 -18.06 15.65
CA LEU A 219 12.83 -18.91 15.29
C LEU A 219 13.75 -18.14 14.36
N MET A 220 15.02 -18.03 14.73
CA MET A 220 16.04 -17.30 13.96
C MET A 220 17.18 -18.23 13.58
N THR A 221 17.52 -18.27 12.27
CA THR A 221 18.63 -19.09 11.78
C THR A 221 19.27 -18.48 10.53
N ASP A 222 20.57 -18.67 10.39
CA ASP A 222 21.34 -18.34 9.17
C ASP A 222 21.28 -19.44 8.11
N LYS A 223 20.54 -20.54 8.39
CA LYS A 223 20.41 -21.71 7.52
C LYS A 223 19.21 -21.59 6.60
N LYS A 224 19.25 -22.35 5.50
CA LYS A 224 18.07 -22.65 4.69
C LYS A 224 17.28 -23.81 5.30
N ILE A 225 15.96 -23.70 5.24
CA ILE A 225 15.03 -24.74 5.68
C ILE A 225 14.35 -25.32 4.45
N SER A 226 14.84 -26.45 3.96
CA SER A 226 14.27 -27.17 2.81
C SER A 226 13.51 -28.42 3.21
N ASN A 227 13.89 -29.02 4.37
CA ASN A 227 13.28 -30.21 4.90
C ASN A 227 12.52 -29.90 6.20
N ILE A 228 11.23 -30.26 6.26
CA ILE A 228 10.40 -30.02 7.45
C ILE A 228 10.88 -30.76 8.69
N GLN A 229 11.57 -31.91 8.51
CA GLN A 229 12.08 -32.72 9.60
C GLN A 229 13.10 -31.97 10.48
N ASP A 230 13.81 -31.01 9.91
CA ASP A 230 14.81 -30.20 10.62
C ASP A 230 14.19 -29.31 11.71
N ILE A 231 12.93 -28.91 11.55
CA ILE A 231 12.21 -28.04 12.49
C ILE A 231 10.99 -28.75 13.12
N LEU A 232 10.75 -30.02 12.80
CA LEU A 232 9.57 -30.76 13.28
C LEU A 232 9.43 -30.74 14.80
N PRO A 233 10.50 -30.98 15.60
CA PRO A 233 10.38 -31.01 17.06
C PRO A 233 9.88 -29.67 17.64
N ILE A 234 10.33 -28.53 17.09
CA ILE A 234 9.89 -27.25 17.56
C ILE A 234 8.46 -26.93 17.09
N LEU A 235 8.07 -27.33 15.87
CA LEU A 235 6.70 -27.17 15.38
C LEU A 235 5.70 -27.95 16.23
N GLU A 236 6.02 -29.16 16.65
CA GLU A 236 5.17 -29.96 17.53
C GLU A 236 4.96 -29.31 18.90
N ASN A 237 5.99 -28.68 19.47
CA ASN A 237 5.88 -27.95 20.72
C ASN A 237 4.99 -26.69 20.56
N ILE A 238 5.20 -25.90 19.50
CA ILE A 238 4.38 -24.71 19.17
C ILE A 238 2.91 -25.11 18.99
N MET A 239 2.64 -26.18 18.24
CA MET A 239 1.28 -26.69 18.04
C MET A 239 0.62 -27.13 19.34
N ARG A 240 1.38 -27.81 20.21
CA ARG A 240 0.88 -28.28 21.52
C ARG A 240 0.51 -27.12 22.44
N GLU A 241 1.27 -26.02 22.39
CA GLU A 241 0.98 -24.80 23.15
C GLU A 241 -0.08 -23.91 22.49
N GLY A 242 -0.47 -24.19 21.24
CA GLY A 242 -1.40 -23.37 20.47
C GLY A 242 -0.91 -21.94 20.21
N LYS A 243 0.42 -21.79 20.09
CA LYS A 243 1.08 -20.50 19.88
C LYS A 243 1.37 -20.24 18.40
N GLU A 244 1.73 -18.99 18.11
CA GLU A 244 2.12 -18.54 16.77
C GLU A 244 3.64 -18.58 16.62
N LEU A 245 4.13 -18.86 15.42
CA LEU A 245 5.56 -18.96 15.13
C LEU A 245 5.93 -18.09 13.94
N LEU A 246 6.85 -17.14 14.15
CA LEU A 246 7.59 -16.48 13.08
C LEU A 246 8.90 -17.25 12.83
N ILE A 247 9.19 -17.55 11.57
CA ILE A 247 10.44 -18.17 11.15
C ILE A 247 11.24 -17.14 10.36
N LEU A 248 12.42 -16.77 10.85
CA LEU A 248 13.42 -15.96 10.17
C LEU A 248 14.58 -16.86 9.78
N ALA A 249 14.70 -17.20 8.50
CA ALA A 249 15.72 -18.08 7.96
C ALA A 249 16.40 -17.48 6.73
N GLU A 250 17.55 -17.99 6.32
CA GLU A 250 18.13 -17.59 5.04
C GLU A 250 17.13 -17.76 3.89
N ASP A 251 16.47 -18.90 3.85
CA ASP A 251 15.32 -19.20 2.99
C ASP A 251 14.49 -20.32 3.58
N VAL A 252 13.20 -20.39 3.23
CA VAL A 252 12.36 -21.55 3.48
C VAL A 252 11.76 -21.99 2.16
N GLU A 253 12.11 -23.18 1.69
CA GLU A 253 11.80 -23.60 0.32
C GLU A 253 11.34 -25.08 0.25
N GLY A 254 10.88 -25.47 -0.94
CA GLY A 254 10.58 -26.87 -1.25
C GLY A 254 9.48 -27.48 -0.37
N GLU A 255 9.76 -28.67 0.16
CA GLU A 255 8.82 -29.44 0.99
C GLU A 255 8.48 -28.72 2.29
N ALA A 256 9.45 -28.04 2.91
CA ALA A 256 9.25 -27.33 4.17
C ALA A 256 8.22 -26.22 4.00
N LEU A 257 8.40 -25.35 3.01
CA LEU A 257 7.46 -24.24 2.74
C LEU A 257 6.05 -24.76 2.43
N THR A 258 5.94 -25.78 1.57
CA THR A 258 4.65 -26.36 1.19
C THR A 258 3.93 -26.93 2.42
N THR A 259 4.65 -27.65 3.29
CA THR A 259 4.08 -28.24 4.50
C THR A 259 3.62 -27.18 5.49
N LEU A 260 4.38 -26.09 5.68
CA LEU A 260 3.98 -24.97 6.53
C LEU A 260 2.70 -24.32 6.01
N ILE A 261 2.62 -24.04 4.70
CA ILE A 261 1.43 -23.44 4.06
C ILE A 261 0.19 -24.34 4.24
N VAL A 262 0.32 -25.66 3.96
CA VAL A 262 -0.81 -26.60 4.09
C VAL A 262 -1.32 -26.66 5.53
N ASN A 263 -0.44 -26.70 6.54
CA ASN A 263 -0.83 -26.73 7.93
C ASN A 263 -1.46 -25.40 8.39
N ARG A 264 -0.98 -24.26 7.89
CA ARG A 264 -1.60 -22.97 8.15
C ARG A 264 -3.01 -22.89 7.54
N LEU A 265 -3.20 -23.29 6.28
CA LEU A 265 -4.52 -23.32 5.62
C LEU A 265 -5.52 -24.26 6.33
N ARG A 266 -5.03 -25.34 6.93
CA ARG A 266 -5.84 -26.24 7.77
C ARG A 266 -6.14 -25.69 9.17
N GLY A 267 -5.53 -24.57 9.54
CA GLY A 267 -5.67 -23.99 10.87
C GLY A 267 -4.98 -24.77 12.00
N THR A 268 -4.14 -25.77 11.66
CA THR A 268 -3.42 -26.58 12.64
C THR A 268 -2.17 -25.91 13.18
N LEU A 269 -1.56 -25.01 12.42
CA LEU A 269 -0.36 -24.26 12.79
C LEU A 269 -0.48 -22.80 12.33
N LYS A 270 -0.31 -21.88 13.24
CA LYS A 270 -0.21 -20.45 12.92
C LYS A 270 1.27 -20.09 12.75
N VAL A 271 1.74 -20.08 11.50
CA VAL A 271 3.14 -19.84 11.16
C VAL A 271 3.28 -18.81 10.03
N VAL A 272 4.29 -17.95 10.12
CA VAL A 272 4.73 -17.09 9.05
C VAL A 272 6.22 -17.30 8.84
N ALA A 273 6.65 -17.49 7.60
CA ALA A 273 8.04 -17.61 7.23
C ALA A 273 8.48 -16.39 6.42
N VAL A 274 9.64 -15.84 6.80
CA VAL A 274 10.23 -14.62 6.25
C VAL A 274 11.71 -14.88 6.01
N LYS A 275 12.28 -14.30 4.94
CA LYS A 275 13.74 -14.31 4.74
C LYS A 275 14.41 -13.42 5.77
N ALA A 276 15.49 -13.91 6.36
CA ALA A 276 16.32 -13.11 7.24
C ALA A 276 16.88 -11.88 6.50
N PRO A 277 16.89 -10.69 7.14
CA PRO A 277 17.37 -9.47 6.50
C PRO A 277 18.88 -9.51 6.25
N GLY A 278 19.31 -8.84 5.18
CA GLY A 278 20.72 -8.75 4.80
C GLY A 278 21.25 -9.97 4.06
N PHE A 279 22.53 -9.93 3.74
CA PHE A 279 23.26 -10.98 2.99
C PHE A 279 24.60 -11.28 3.65
N GLY A 280 25.06 -12.54 3.55
CA GLY A 280 26.35 -12.96 4.10
C GLY A 280 26.51 -12.64 5.58
N ASP A 281 27.65 -12.08 5.98
CA ASP A 281 27.92 -11.75 7.39
C ASP A 281 26.99 -10.68 7.95
N ASN A 282 26.53 -9.73 7.13
CA ASN A 282 25.54 -8.75 7.57
C ASN A 282 24.21 -9.38 7.99
N ARG A 283 23.80 -10.48 7.33
CA ARG A 283 22.61 -11.24 7.74
C ARG A 283 22.76 -11.82 9.15
N LYS A 284 23.91 -12.42 9.45
CA LYS A 284 24.20 -12.98 10.79
C LYS A 284 24.14 -11.88 11.87
N GLU A 285 24.70 -10.74 11.55
CA GLU A 285 24.72 -9.58 12.44
C GLU A 285 23.31 -9.00 12.66
N MET A 286 22.49 -8.89 11.63
CA MET A 286 21.10 -8.45 11.74
C MET A 286 20.23 -9.46 12.50
N LEU A 287 20.43 -10.77 12.27
CA LEU A 287 19.76 -11.81 13.09
C LEU A 287 20.14 -11.68 14.57
N GLN A 288 21.41 -11.39 14.86
CA GLN A 288 21.86 -11.19 16.25
C GLN A 288 21.23 -9.95 16.87
N ASP A 289 21.01 -8.86 16.09
CA ASP A 289 20.31 -7.66 16.55
C ASP A 289 18.85 -8.00 16.90
N ILE A 290 18.17 -8.79 16.05
CA ILE A 290 16.79 -9.26 16.29
C ILE A 290 16.75 -10.19 17.51
N ALA A 291 17.73 -11.08 17.65
CA ALA A 291 17.82 -11.97 18.80
C ALA A 291 17.98 -11.18 20.12
N THR A 292 18.81 -10.15 20.12
CA THR A 292 18.99 -9.26 21.28
C THR A 292 17.68 -8.55 21.63
N LEU A 293 16.97 -8.03 20.61
CA LEU A 293 15.68 -7.36 20.77
C LEU A 293 14.58 -8.30 21.31
N THR A 294 14.56 -9.55 20.87
CA THR A 294 13.49 -10.50 21.18
C THR A 294 13.81 -11.47 22.31
N GLY A 295 15.03 -11.41 22.83
CA GLY A 295 15.50 -12.28 23.90
C GLY A 295 15.73 -13.74 23.48
N GLY A 296 15.88 -14.00 22.19
CA GLY A 296 16.13 -15.33 21.63
C GLY A 296 17.61 -15.57 21.29
N GLN A 297 17.85 -16.69 20.64
CA GLN A 297 19.17 -17.09 20.15
C GLN A 297 19.12 -17.41 18.66
N VAL A 298 20.14 -17.02 17.91
CA VAL A 298 20.28 -17.38 16.50
C VAL A 298 20.90 -18.77 16.39
N ILE A 299 20.24 -19.66 15.66
CA ILE A 299 20.76 -21.01 15.37
C ILE A 299 21.71 -20.90 14.18
N MET A 300 23.02 -20.94 14.44
CA MET A 300 24.08 -20.72 13.47
C MET A 300 24.92 -21.99 13.22
N ASP A 301 25.31 -22.16 11.94
CA ASP A 301 26.24 -23.22 11.56
C ASP A 301 27.64 -23.03 12.17
N ASP A 302 28.12 -21.80 12.20
CA ASP A 302 29.45 -21.48 12.73
C ASP A 302 29.62 -21.85 14.22
N LEU A 303 28.50 -21.95 14.96
CA LEU A 303 28.48 -22.40 16.35
C LEU A 303 28.20 -23.90 16.50
N GLY A 304 28.11 -24.66 15.37
CA GLY A 304 27.80 -26.08 15.38
C GLY A 304 26.38 -26.41 15.81
N MET A 305 25.47 -25.42 15.85
CA MET A 305 24.07 -25.63 16.24
C MET A 305 23.26 -26.26 15.12
N GLN A 306 22.34 -27.14 15.48
CA GLN A 306 21.45 -27.82 14.51
C GLN A 306 20.00 -27.41 14.77
N LEU A 307 19.22 -27.17 13.72
CA LEU A 307 17.79 -26.82 13.82
C LEU A 307 16.96 -27.84 14.58
N LYS A 308 17.28 -29.12 14.43
CA LYS A 308 16.58 -30.24 15.14
C LYS A 308 16.75 -30.22 16.66
N ASP A 309 17.82 -29.58 17.14
CA ASP A 309 18.14 -29.49 18.57
C ASP A 309 17.59 -28.17 19.20
N THR A 310 16.82 -27.39 18.43
CA THR A 310 16.23 -26.13 18.91
C THR A 310 15.17 -26.39 19.97
N THR A 311 15.29 -25.68 21.09
CA THR A 311 14.36 -25.76 22.22
C THR A 311 13.53 -24.46 22.32
N MET A 312 12.42 -24.46 23.08
CA MET A 312 11.52 -23.33 23.20
C MET A 312 12.17 -22.09 23.84
N ASP A 313 13.13 -22.29 24.73
CA ASP A 313 13.91 -21.24 25.41
C ASP A 313 14.93 -20.54 24.50
N MET A 314 15.28 -21.14 23.36
CA MET A 314 16.12 -20.51 22.33
C MET A 314 15.33 -19.58 21.43
N LEU A 315 13.99 -19.68 21.42
CA LEU A 315 13.14 -18.84 20.57
C LEU A 315 13.01 -17.43 21.14
N GLY A 316 13.10 -16.43 20.26
CA GLY A 316 12.75 -15.07 20.60
C GLY A 316 11.24 -14.92 20.82
N ARG A 317 10.83 -13.82 21.45
CA ARG A 317 9.44 -13.46 21.68
C ARG A 317 9.20 -11.96 21.44
N ALA A 318 7.99 -11.63 21.04
CA ALA A 318 7.54 -10.26 20.94
C ALA A 318 6.05 -10.18 21.33
N ARG A 319 5.56 -8.98 21.65
CA ARG A 319 4.15 -8.76 21.93
C ARG A 319 3.33 -8.94 20.65
N SER A 320 3.75 -8.33 19.53
CA SER A 320 3.14 -8.53 18.22
C SER A 320 4.18 -8.48 17.10
N VAL A 321 3.84 -9.12 15.98
CA VAL A 321 4.61 -9.04 14.74
C VAL A 321 3.64 -8.80 13.59
N LYS A 322 3.93 -7.80 12.76
CA LYS A 322 3.19 -7.51 11.53
C LYS A 322 4.07 -7.80 10.33
N VAL A 323 3.62 -8.67 9.45
CA VAL A 323 4.35 -9.03 8.23
C VAL A 323 3.52 -8.66 7.01
N THR A 324 4.06 -7.80 6.17
CA THR A 324 3.51 -7.44 4.87
C THR A 324 4.24 -8.19 3.76
N LYS A 325 3.95 -7.89 2.51
CA LYS A 325 4.67 -8.46 1.36
C LYS A 325 6.15 -8.04 1.33
N GLU A 326 6.48 -6.87 1.85
CA GLU A 326 7.80 -6.24 1.73
C GLU A 326 8.52 -6.08 3.07
N ASN A 327 7.78 -5.95 4.16
CA ASN A 327 8.34 -5.59 5.47
C ASN A 327 7.86 -6.51 6.59
N THR A 328 8.73 -6.69 7.57
CA THR A 328 8.41 -7.32 8.87
C THR A 328 8.69 -6.33 9.98
N THR A 329 7.68 -6.07 10.82
CA THR A 329 7.76 -5.18 11.99
C THR A 329 7.58 -6.01 13.26
N ILE A 330 8.59 -6.01 14.11
CA ILE A 330 8.57 -6.62 15.45
C ILE A 330 8.28 -5.52 16.47
N VAL A 331 7.28 -5.72 17.29
CA VAL A 331 6.80 -4.72 18.26
C VAL A 331 6.93 -5.28 19.66
N ASP A 332 7.56 -4.53 20.55
CA ASP A 332 7.72 -4.87 21.96
C ASP A 332 8.38 -6.25 22.14
N GLY A 333 9.64 -6.34 21.71
CA GLY A 333 10.47 -7.52 21.85
C GLY A 333 10.74 -7.84 23.33
N ALA A 334 10.74 -9.13 23.68
CA ALA A 334 10.94 -9.59 25.06
C ALA A 334 12.42 -9.56 25.52
N GLY A 335 13.31 -8.96 24.73
CA GLY A 335 14.72 -8.82 25.09
C GLY A 335 14.94 -7.90 26.28
N ASN A 336 16.12 -7.98 26.86
CA ASN A 336 16.49 -7.07 27.95
C ASN A 336 16.92 -5.71 27.38
N LYS A 337 16.28 -4.63 27.83
CA LYS A 337 16.59 -3.25 27.43
C LYS A 337 18.08 -2.90 27.58
N ALA A 338 18.69 -3.29 28.69
CA ALA A 338 20.12 -3.08 28.90
C ALA A 338 20.97 -3.81 27.82
N GLY A 339 20.57 -5.02 27.40
CA GLY A 339 21.22 -5.76 26.32
C GLY A 339 21.11 -5.07 24.97
N VAL A 340 19.95 -4.44 24.68
CA VAL A 340 19.75 -3.64 23.45
C VAL A 340 20.64 -2.39 23.48
N GLU A 341 20.71 -1.69 24.60
CA GLU A 341 21.58 -0.51 24.78
C GLU A 341 23.07 -0.89 24.64
N GLU A 342 23.51 -1.99 25.26
CA GLU A 342 24.88 -2.50 25.10
C GLU A 342 25.20 -2.87 23.65
N ARG A 343 24.23 -3.44 22.92
CA ARG A 343 24.40 -3.77 21.51
C ARG A 343 24.56 -2.51 20.66
N ILE A 344 23.74 -1.49 20.89
CA ILE A 344 23.83 -0.17 20.22
C ILE A 344 25.21 0.47 20.50
N ASP A 345 25.67 0.45 21.74
CA ASP A 345 26.97 1.00 22.10
C ASP A 345 28.16 0.22 21.47
N SER A 346 27.99 -1.10 21.30
CA SER A 346 28.94 -1.92 20.55
C SER A 346 28.99 -1.52 19.08
N LEU A 347 27.83 -1.31 18.44
CA LEU A 347 27.75 -0.85 17.04
C LEU A 347 28.34 0.56 16.86
N ARG A 348 28.10 1.47 17.82
CA ARG A 348 28.72 2.82 17.80
C ARG A 348 30.24 2.76 17.88
N ARG A 349 30.80 1.87 18.69
CA ARG A 349 32.25 1.65 18.76
C ARG A 349 32.80 1.11 17.44
N GLN A 350 32.16 0.11 16.85
CA GLN A 350 32.54 -0.43 15.54
C GLN A 350 32.49 0.65 14.43
N MET A 351 31.48 1.52 14.46
CA MET A 351 31.34 2.64 13.53
C MET A 351 32.47 3.66 13.68
N ALA A 352 32.95 3.90 14.91
CA ALA A 352 34.08 4.80 15.17
C ALA A 352 35.41 4.21 14.70
N ASP A 353 35.58 2.89 14.77
CA ASP A 353 36.81 2.18 14.42
C ASP A 353 36.92 1.90 12.90
N THR A 354 35.81 1.88 12.15
CA THR A 354 35.83 1.59 10.71
C THR A 354 36.19 2.82 9.88
N THR A 355 37.00 2.60 8.83
CA THR A 355 37.37 3.65 7.86
C THR A 355 36.54 3.60 6.58
N SER A 356 35.75 2.56 6.38
CA SER A 356 34.86 2.37 5.22
C SER A 356 33.57 3.14 5.38
N ASP A 357 33.28 4.09 4.50
CA ASP A 357 32.03 4.86 4.52
C ASP A 357 30.82 3.96 4.32
N PHE A 358 30.93 2.93 3.47
CA PHE A 358 29.88 1.93 3.25
C PHE A 358 29.55 1.11 4.52
N ASP A 359 30.57 0.72 5.28
CA ASP A 359 30.36 -0.02 6.53
C ASP A 359 29.81 0.91 7.63
N LYS A 360 30.22 2.19 7.64
CA LYS A 360 29.61 3.20 8.52
C LYS A 360 28.12 3.37 8.26
N GLU A 361 27.73 3.48 7.01
CA GLU A 361 26.33 3.61 6.61
C GLU A 361 25.49 2.39 7.08
N LYS A 362 26.00 1.18 6.87
CA LYS A 362 25.34 -0.05 7.37
C LYS A 362 25.22 -0.10 8.90
N LEU A 363 26.28 0.30 9.62
CA LEU A 363 26.27 0.34 11.07
C LEU A 363 25.29 1.40 11.57
N MET A 364 25.21 2.55 10.89
CA MET A 364 24.25 3.62 11.21
C MET A 364 22.79 3.16 10.99
N ASP A 365 22.49 2.45 9.91
CA ASP A 365 21.18 1.87 9.66
C ASP A 365 20.78 0.87 10.78
N ARG A 366 21.67 0.00 11.19
CA ARG A 366 21.43 -0.95 12.29
C ARG A 366 21.20 -0.27 13.62
N ILE A 367 22.00 0.78 13.94
CA ILE A 367 21.81 1.59 15.15
C ILE A 367 20.45 2.28 15.13
N ALA A 368 20.06 2.85 13.99
CA ALA A 368 18.77 3.51 13.83
C ALA A 368 17.59 2.52 13.99
N LYS A 369 17.70 1.33 13.41
CA LYS A 369 16.68 0.27 13.52
C LYS A 369 16.52 -0.28 14.94
N LEU A 370 17.62 -0.46 15.68
CA LEU A 370 17.58 -0.92 17.07
C LEU A 370 17.15 0.16 18.06
N GLY A 371 17.62 1.40 17.85
CA GLY A 371 17.44 2.50 18.81
C GLY A 371 16.20 3.35 18.57
N GLY A 372 15.58 3.27 17.38
CA GLY A 372 14.45 4.12 17.02
C GLY A 372 13.14 3.72 17.70
N GLY A 373 13.02 2.49 18.14
CA GLY A 373 11.76 1.96 18.69
C GLY A 373 10.61 1.90 17.66
N VAL A 374 9.43 1.56 18.15
CA VAL A 374 8.19 1.56 17.38
C VAL A 374 7.14 2.37 18.13
N ALA A 375 6.57 3.39 17.48
CA ALA A 375 5.39 4.05 18.03
C ALA A 375 4.16 3.22 17.69
N VAL A 376 3.39 2.86 18.70
CA VAL A 376 2.15 2.08 18.58
C VAL A 376 0.98 2.99 18.88
N ILE A 377 0.18 3.29 17.86
CA ILE A 377 -1.08 4.00 18.03
C ILE A 377 -2.18 2.95 18.20
N ARG A 378 -2.76 2.87 19.39
CA ARG A 378 -3.89 1.98 19.66
C ARG A 378 -5.19 2.73 19.49
N VAL A 379 -5.95 2.35 18.46
CA VAL A 379 -7.22 3.01 18.12
C VAL A 379 -8.35 2.43 18.94
N GLY A 380 -9.03 3.27 19.71
CA GLY A 380 -10.20 2.90 20.50
C GLY A 380 -11.48 3.48 19.90
N ALA A 381 -12.59 2.72 19.97
CA ALA A 381 -13.93 3.19 19.59
C ALA A 381 -15.01 2.41 20.35
N ALA A 382 -16.27 2.89 20.24
CA ALA A 382 -17.39 2.27 20.95
C ALA A 382 -17.88 0.97 20.30
N THR A 383 -17.70 0.83 18.98
CA THR A 383 -18.10 -0.35 18.20
C THR A 383 -16.97 -0.86 17.33
N GLU A 384 -17.01 -2.14 16.97
CA GLU A 384 -16.00 -2.77 16.10
C GLU A 384 -15.97 -2.11 14.70
N THR A 385 -17.12 -1.76 14.16
CA THR A 385 -17.22 -1.08 12.86
C THR A 385 -16.57 0.30 12.89
N GLU A 386 -16.85 1.10 13.93
CA GLU A 386 -16.24 2.42 14.12
C GLU A 386 -14.73 2.32 14.36
N MET A 387 -14.28 1.31 15.10
CA MET A 387 -12.87 1.07 15.36
C MET A 387 -12.10 0.73 14.08
N LYS A 388 -12.65 -0.14 13.24
CA LYS A 388 -12.05 -0.49 11.95
C LYS A 388 -11.97 0.72 11.02
N GLU A 389 -13.04 1.51 10.94
CA GLU A 389 -13.06 2.72 10.12
C GLU A 389 -12.04 3.75 10.59
N ALA A 390 -11.97 4.00 11.92
CA ALA A 390 -10.99 4.91 12.51
C ALA A 390 -9.55 4.43 12.30
N LYS A 391 -9.30 3.13 12.38
CA LYS A 391 -8.00 2.51 12.11
C LYS A 391 -7.58 2.73 10.66
N TYR A 392 -8.46 2.48 9.69
CA TYR A 392 -8.16 2.67 8.28
C TYR A 392 -7.85 4.12 7.95
N ARG A 393 -8.67 5.05 8.46
CA ARG A 393 -8.45 6.49 8.31
C ARG A 393 -7.11 6.94 8.90
N MET A 394 -6.72 6.37 10.02
CA MET A 394 -5.43 6.68 10.66
C MET A 394 -4.24 6.08 9.91
N GLU A 395 -4.40 4.87 9.34
CA GLU A 395 -3.39 4.26 8.46
C GLU A 395 -3.17 5.12 7.20
N ASP A 396 -4.23 5.59 6.57
CA ASP A 396 -4.16 6.47 5.39
C ASP A 396 -3.47 7.79 5.73
N ALA A 397 -3.87 8.42 6.86
CA ALA A 397 -3.25 9.66 7.32
C ALA A 397 -1.76 9.51 7.64
N MET A 398 -1.36 8.41 8.24
CA MET A 398 0.05 8.11 8.50
C MET A 398 0.83 7.92 7.19
N ASN A 399 0.28 7.19 6.24
CA ASN A 399 0.93 6.95 4.95
C ASN A 399 1.06 8.24 4.14
N ALA A 400 -0.01 9.04 4.06
CA ALA A 400 0.02 10.36 3.43
C ALA A 400 1.06 11.30 4.09
N THR A 401 1.15 11.26 5.42
CA THR A 401 2.12 12.06 6.17
C THR A 401 3.56 11.63 5.86
N LYS A 402 3.85 10.33 5.84
CA LYS A 402 5.17 9.81 5.44
C LYS A 402 5.52 10.19 4.00
N ALA A 403 4.56 10.09 3.09
CA ALA A 403 4.73 10.51 1.70
C ALA A 403 5.03 12.01 1.58
N ALA A 404 4.34 12.86 2.37
CA ALA A 404 4.56 14.29 2.42
C ALA A 404 5.93 14.68 2.99
N VAL A 405 6.37 14.00 4.05
CA VAL A 405 7.71 14.23 4.61
C VAL A 405 8.80 13.82 3.63
N SER A 406 8.60 12.76 2.84
CA SER A 406 9.61 12.24 1.91
C SER A 406 9.79 13.10 0.66
N GLU A 407 8.72 13.64 0.05
CA GLU A 407 8.78 14.33 -1.24
C GLU A 407 8.13 15.72 -1.22
N GLY A 408 7.61 16.16 -0.07
CA GLY A 408 6.94 17.44 0.07
C GLY A 408 5.46 17.42 -0.25
N ILE A 409 4.86 18.62 -0.22
CA ILE A 409 3.43 18.86 -0.43
C ILE A 409 3.19 19.86 -1.56
N ILE A 410 2.02 19.77 -2.16
CA ILE A 410 1.51 20.66 -3.20
C ILE A 410 0.08 21.11 -2.87
N SER A 411 -0.46 22.03 -3.65
CA SER A 411 -1.88 22.40 -3.58
C SER A 411 -2.76 21.19 -3.83
N GLY A 412 -3.67 20.90 -2.90
CA GLY A 412 -4.51 19.69 -2.90
C GLY A 412 -5.78 19.83 -3.74
N GLY A 413 -6.68 18.85 -3.54
CA GLY A 413 -7.99 18.83 -4.17
C GLY A 413 -7.97 18.75 -5.70
N GLY A 414 -6.89 18.24 -6.29
CA GLY A 414 -6.71 18.15 -7.73
C GLY A 414 -6.28 19.44 -8.41
N SER A 415 -6.11 20.56 -7.68
CA SER A 415 -5.70 21.85 -8.26
C SER A 415 -4.29 21.85 -8.84
N ALA A 416 -3.34 21.12 -8.20
CA ALA A 416 -1.99 20.97 -8.74
C ALA A 416 -1.97 20.33 -10.14
N TYR A 417 -2.84 19.35 -10.40
CA TYR A 417 -2.97 18.76 -11.74
C TYR A 417 -3.44 19.79 -12.78
N ILE A 418 -4.39 20.67 -12.40
CA ILE A 418 -4.88 21.72 -13.29
C ILE A 418 -3.75 22.69 -13.65
N HIS A 419 -2.95 23.11 -12.68
CA HIS A 419 -1.83 24.02 -12.94
C HIS A 419 -0.69 23.34 -13.73
N ALA A 420 -0.47 22.04 -13.53
CA ALA A 420 0.51 21.24 -14.29
C ALA A 420 0.14 21.10 -15.79
N GLN A 421 -1.14 21.31 -16.18
CA GLN A 421 -1.55 21.28 -17.59
C GLN A 421 -0.74 22.23 -18.48
N LYS A 422 -0.26 23.36 -17.94
CA LYS A 422 0.58 24.34 -18.70
C LYS A 422 1.80 23.66 -19.31
N LYS A 423 2.52 22.84 -18.52
CA LYS A 423 3.69 22.08 -18.98
C LYS A 423 3.33 21.05 -20.06
N VAL A 424 2.16 20.42 -19.93
CA VAL A 424 1.68 19.46 -20.94
C VAL A 424 1.36 20.17 -22.26
N HIS A 425 0.73 21.34 -22.22
CA HIS A 425 0.43 22.13 -23.42
C HIS A 425 1.72 22.65 -24.10
N GLU A 426 2.71 23.09 -23.33
CA GLU A 426 4.03 23.45 -23.84
C GLU A 426 4.70 22.26 -24.53
N LEU A 427 4.69 21.08 -23.91
CA LEU A 427 5.19 19.84 -24.50
C LEU A 427 4.42 19.50 -25.78
N ALA A 428 3.09 19.51 -25.76
CA ALA A 428 2.24 19.18 -26.89
C ALA A 428 2.47 20.11 -28.11
N ALA A 429 2.86 21.36 -27.88
CA ALA A 429 3.25 22.28 -28.96
C ALA A 429 4.54 21.85 -29.70
N THR A 430 5.38 21.05 -29.07
CA THR A 430 6.61 20.49 -29.68
C THR A 430 6.36 19.15 -30.40
N LEU A 431 5.21 18.51 -30.16
CA LEU A 431 4.85 17.20 -30.69
C LEU A 431 3.93 17.36 -31.92
N THR A 432 3.83 16.27 -32.74
CA THR A 432 3.02 16.27 -33.95
C THR A 432 2.19 14.97 -34.04
N GLY A 433 1.04 15.03 -34.79
CA GLY A 433 0.21 13.86 -35.04
C GLY A 433 -0.32 13.20 -33.78
N ASP A 434 -0.39 11.86 -33.80
CA ASP A 434 -0.96 11.08 -32.70
C ASP A 434 -0.14 11.18 -31.39
N GLU A 435 1.15 11.53 -31.47
CA GLU A 435 1.95 11.76 -30.27
C GLU A 435 1.50 13.02 -29.52
N LYS A 436 1.17 14.08 -30.27
CA LYS A 436 0.55 15.28 -29.72
C LYS A 436 -0.80 14.95 -29.10
N THR A 437 -1.64 14.22 -29.83
CA THR A 437 -2.95 13.77 -29.33
C THR A 437 -2.82 12.98 -28.04
N GLY A 438 -1.80 12.11 -27.92
CA GLY A 438 -1.51 11.38 -26.66
C GLY A 438 -1.22 12.32 -25.49
N ALA A 439 -0.48 13.38 -25.70
CA ALA A 439 -0.23 14.39 -24.65
C ALA A 439 -1.51 15.17 -24.28
N GLU A 440 -2.33 15.53 -25.27
CA GLU A 440 -3.61 16.23 -25.05
C GLU A 440 -4.63 15.37 -24.28
N ILE A 441 -4.62 14.03 -24.48
CA ILE A 441 -5.41 13.09 -23.69
C ILE A 441 -5.06 13.20 -22.20
N VAL A 442 -3.76 13.22 -21.87
CA VAL A 442 -3.31 13.39 -20.49
C VAL A 442 -3.74 14.74 -19.95
N ALA A 443 -3.51 15.84 -20.68
CA ALA A 443 -3.93 17.18 -20.26
C ALA A 443 -5.43 17.20 -19.89
N THR A 444 -6.29 16.61 -20.72
CA THR A 444 -7.72 16.54 -20.44
C THR A 444 -8.04 15.68 -19.23
N ALA A 445 -7.33 14.54 -19.06
CA ALA A 445 -7.56 13.64 -17.94
C ALA A 445 -7.17 14.25 -16.58
N LEU A 446 -6.22 15.18 -16.54
CA LEU A 446 -5.81 15.89 -15.32
C LEU A 446 -6.95 16.70 -14.67
N GLU A 447 -8.02 16.98 -15.39
CA GLU A 447 -9.19 17.67 -14.88
C GLU A 447 -10.11 16.79 -14.02
N ALA A 448 -10.06 15.48 -14.27
CA ALA A 448 -11.02 14.54 -13.72
C ALA A 448 -11.04 14.47 -12.18
N PRO A 449 -9.93 14.56 -11.43
CA PRO A 449 -9.97 14.55 -9.97
C PRO A 449 -10.72 15.76 -9.39
N LEU A 450 -10.38 16.99 -9.79
CA LEU A 450 -11.09 18.19 -9.33
C LEU A 450 -12.55 18.17 -9.75
N TYR A 451 -12.83 17.77 -11.00
CA TYR A 451 -14.19 17.62 -11.51
C TYR A 451 -15.03 16.68 -10.61
N ALA A 452 -14.50 15.50 -10.28
CA ALA A 452 -15.19 14.53 -9.43
C ALA A 452 -15.43 15.04 -8.00
N ILE A 453 -14.46 15.74 -7.41
CA ILE A 453 -14.60 16.36 -6.08
C ILE A 453 -15.76 17.37 -6.07
N VAL A 454 -15.84 18.21 -7.10
CA VAL A 454 -16.87 19.24 -7.22
C VAL A 454 -18.26 18.62 -7.45
N GLU A 455 -18.37 17.62 -8.32
CA GLU A 455 -19.60 16.86 -8.55
C GLU A 455 -20.11 16.19 -7.27
N ASN A 456 -19.20 15.56 -6.50
CA ASN A 456 -19.54 14.96 -5.21
C ASN A 456 -20.00 16.02 -4.18
N ALA A 457 -19.57 17.26 -4.33
CA ALA A 457 -20.06 18.39 -3.54
C ALA A 457 -21.43 18.93 -4.00
N GLY A 458 -21.98 18.40 -5.11
CA GLY A 458 -23.27 18.83 -5.66
C GLY A 458 -23.20 20.11 -6.47
N LEU A 459 -22.01 20.44 -7.00
CA LEU A 459 -21.74 21.64 -7.80
C LEU A 459 -21.34 21.25 -9.24
N GLU A 460 -21.35 22.22 -10.16
CA GLU A 460 -21.00 22.00 -11.56
C GLU A 460 -19.47 21.95 -11.75
N GLY A 461 -18.92 20.76 -11.99
CA GLY A 461 -17.49 20.52 -12.08
C GLY A 461 -16.80 21.30 -13.18
N SER A 462 -17.40 21.40 -14.36
CA SER A 462 -16.83 22.12 -15.50
C SER A 462 -16.62 23.61 -15.25
N VAL A 463 -17.52 24.26 -14.52
CA VAL A 463 -17.40 25.69 -14.17
C VAL A 463 -16.23 25.92 -13.23
N VAL A 464 -16.08 25.06 -12.22
CA VAL A 464 -15.01 25.20 -11.23
C VAL A 464 -13.65 24.89 -11.86
N VAL A 465 -13.53 23.82 -12.64
CA VAL A 465 -12.29 23.47 -13.34
C VAL A 465 -11.82 24.63 -14.24
N ASN A 466 -12.70 25.22 -15.04
CA ASN A 466 -12.34 26.34 -15.91
C ASN A 466 -11.88 27.56 -15.10
N LYS A 467 -12.51 27.85 -13.97
CA LYS A 467 -12.12 28.98 -13.13
C LYS A 467 -10.77 28.76 -12.45
N VAL A 468 -10.46 27.52 -12.03
CA VAL A 468 -9.14 27.19 -11.48
C VAL A 468 -8.04 27.27 -12.54
N LYS A 469 -8.32 26.89 -13.81
CA LYS A 469 -7.38 27.06 -14.93
C LYS A 469 -6.98 28.51 -15.19
N GLU A 470 -7.92 29.45 -14.97
CA GLU A 470 -7.70 30.89 -15.16
C GLU A 470 -7.06 31.56 -13.94
N SER A 471 -6.94 30.81 -12.81
CA SER A 471 -6.40 31.36 -11.56
C SER A 471 -4.87 31.28 -11.53
N GLU A 472 -4.26 32.00 -10.58
CA GLU A 472 -2.83 31.92 -10.28
C GLU A 472 -2.46 30.54 -9.71
N ASP A 473 -1.20 30.16 -9.87
CA ASP A 473 -0.69 28.90 -9.34
C ASP A 473 -0.87 28.83 -7.80
N GLY A 474 -1.33 27.69 -7.30
CA GLY A 474 -1.65 27.48 -5.89
C GLY A 474 -3.08 27.83 -5.49
N ILE A 475 -3.84 28.55 -6.34
CA ILE A 475 -5.27 28.77 -6.12
C ILE A 475 -6.06 27.54 -6.57
N GLY A 476 -6.94 27.06 -5.70
CA GLY A 476 -7.83 25.94 -5.98
C GLY A 476 -9.24 26.18 -5.42
N PHE A 477 -10.02 25.12 -5.35
CA PHE A 477 -11.41 25.17 -4.91
C PHE A 477 -11.60 24.38 -3.62
N ASP A 478 -12.00 25.09 -2.56
CA ASP A 478 -12.45 24.47 -1.32
C ASP A 478 -13.90 23.95 -1.47
N ALA A 479 -14.02 22.64 -1.63
CA ALA A 479 -15.32 22.00 -1.84
C ALA A 479 -16.20 21.96 -0.57
N ILE A 480 -15.64 22.20 0.63
CA ILE A 480 -16.40 22.30 1.87
C ILE A 480 -17.19 23.60 1.89
N HIS A 481 -16.49 24.71 1.68
CA HIS A 481 -17.05 26.07 1.78
C HIS A 481 -17.54 26.63 0.45
N GLY A 482 -17.20 26.03 -0.69
CA GLY A 482 -17.59 26.48 -2.03
C GLY A 482 -16.87 27.73 -2.49
N THR A 483 -15.63 27.94 -2.06
CA THR A 483 -14.84 29.15 -2.31
C THR A 483 -13.50 28.84 -3.01
N TYR A 484 -12.96 29.83 -3.72
CA TYR A 484 -11.63 29.75 -4.32
C TYR A 484 -10.61 30.34 -3.35
N VAL A 485 -9.59 29.57 -3.02
CA VAL A 485 -8.63 29.89 -1.96
C VAL A 485 -7.20 29.53 -2.37
N ASP A 486 -6.22 30.11 -1.68
CA ASP A 486 -4.85 29.62 -1.71
C ASP A 486 -4.79 28.31 -0.91
N MET A 487 -4.67 27.20 -1.63
CA MET A 487 -4.82 25.86 -1.06
C MET A 487 -3.76 25.56 0.02
N LEU A 488 -2.53 26.04 -0.19
CA LEU A 488 -1.44 25.82 0.78
C LEU A 488 -1.66 26.62 2.08
N LYS A 489 -2.19 27.85 1.98
CA LYS A 489 -2.47 28.68 3.17
C LYS A 489 -3.64 28.16 3.98
N GLU A 490 -4.69 27.70 3.30
CA GLU A 490 -5.87 27.08 3.95
C GLU A 490 -5.59 25.65 4.41
N GLY A 491 -4.40 25.11 4.09
CA GLY A 491 -4.00 23.78 4.48
C GLY A 491 -4.59 22.65 3.62
N ILE A 492 -5.26 22.94 2.51
CA ILE A 492 -5.77 21.92 1.58
C ILE A 492 -4.62 21.47 0.68
N ILE A 493 -3.97 20.38 1.07
CA ILE A 493 -2.71 19.94 0.51
C ILE A 493 -2.75 18.46 0.13
N ASP A 494 -1.94 18.09 -0.87
CA ASP A 494 -1.72 16.70 -1.25
C ASP A 494 -0.21 16.39 -1.21
N PRO A 495 0.21 15.16 -0.81
CA PRO A 495 1.62 14.75 -0.92
C PRO A 495 2.03 14.59 -2.39
N VAL A 496 3.20 15.13 -2.77
CA VAL A 496 3.73 15.04 -4.14
C VAL A 496 3.86 13.58 -4.57
N LYS A 497 4.40 12.73 -3.71
CA LYS A 497 4.56 11.29 -3.97
C LYS A 497 3.25 10.63 -4.36
N VAL A 498 2.19 10.89 -3.62
CA VAL A 498 0.84 10.34 -3.89
C VAL A 498 0.35 10.78 -5.26
N THR A 499 0.40 12.08 -5.53
CA THR A 499 -0.11 12.69 -6.77
C THR A 499 0.66 12.20 -8.00
N LYS A 500 1.99 12.14 -7.94
CA LYS A 500 2.84 11.61 -9.04
C LYS A 500 2.52 10.16 -9.36
N HIS A 501 2.50 9.30 -8.33
CA HIS A 501 2.30 7.86 -8.54
C HIS A 501 0.88 7.53 -8.98
N ALA A 502 -0.14 8.27 -8.49
CA ALA A 502 -1.50 8.14 -8.98
C ALA A 502 -1.60 8.36 -10.49
N LEU A 503 -0.97 9.41 -11.01
CA LEU A 503 -0.94 9.68 -12.45
C LEU A 503 -0.10 8.65 -13.22
N ALA A 504 1.11 8.37 -12.78
CA ALA A 504 2.03 7.46 -13.47
C ALA A 504 1.42 6.04 -13.62
N ASN A 505 0.81 5.51 -12.55
CA ASN A 505 0.15 4.21 -12.57
C ASN A 505 -1.10 4.24 -13.47
N ALA A 506 -1.92 5.29 -13.41
CA ALA A 506 -3.07 5.46 -14.27
C ALA A 506 -2.69 5.50 -15.75
N VAL A 507 -1.66 6.28 -16.12
CA VAL A 507 -1.15 6.36 -17.51
C VAL A 507 -0.57 5.03 -17.97
N SER A 508 0.18 4.32 -17.13
CA SER A 508 0.77 3.02 -17.46
C SER A 508 -0.28 1.99 -17.85
N VAL A 509 -1.33 1.86 -17.04
CA VAL A 509 -2.40 0.87 -17.28
C VAL A 509 -3.32 1.33 -18.42
N ALA A 510 -3.74 2.59 -18.45
CA ALA A 510 -4.59 3.11 -19.52
C ALA A 510 -3.90 2.97 -20.90
N ALA A 511 -2.62 3.35 -20.99
CA ALA A 511 -1.85 3.22 -22.24
C ALA A 511 -1.70 1.75 -22.69
N THR A 512 -1.62 0.81 -21.75
CA THR A 512 -1.55 -0.63 -22.05
C THR A 512 -2.90 -1.14 -22.56
N LEU A 513 -4.01 -0.77 -21.91
CA LEU A 513 -5.37 -1.12 -22.34
C LEU A 513 -5.65 -0.57 -23.74
N LEU A 514 -5.31 0.67 -24.03
CA LEU A 514 -5.52 1.31 -25.33
C LEU A 514 -4.77 0.62 -26.47
N THR A 515 -3.66 -0.07 -26.21
CA THR A 515 -2.90 -0.85 -27.20
C THR A 515 -3.41 -2.28 -27.38
N THR A 516 -4.42 -2.71 -26.63
CA THR A 516 -4.98 -4.06 -26.72
C THR A 516 -5.80 -4.21 -28.01
N GLU A 517 -5.55 -5.29 -28.76
CA GLU A 517 -6.27 -5.62 -30.01
C GLU A 517 -7.17 -6.84 -29.85
N ALA A 518 -6.82 -7.76 -28.97
CA ALA A 518 -7.59 -8.96 -28.70
C ALA A 518 -7.67 -9.26 -27.21
N ALA A 519 -8.81 -9.74 -26.77
CA ALA A 519 -9.02 -10.25 -25.42
C ALA A 519 -9.44 -11.72 -25.47
N VAL A 520 -8.86 -12.55 -24.60
CA VAL A 520 -9.07 -14.00 -24.55
C VAL A 520 -9.64 -14.38 -23.20
N ALA A 521 -10.87 -14.89 -23.19
CA ALA A 521 -11.57 -15.32 -21.99
C ALA A 521 -11.78 -16.84 -21.96
N ASP A 522 -11.99 -17.40 -20.77
CA ASP A 522 -12.42 -18.78 -20.61
C ASP A 522 -13.94 -18.89 -20.86
N ILE A 523 -14.36 -19.91 -21.62
CA ILE A 523 -15.78 -20.21 -21.78
C ILE A 523 -16.26 -20.92 -20.51
N LYS A 524 -17.27 -20.35 -19.83
CA LYS A 524 -17.94 -21.03 -18.70
C LYS A 524 -18.60 -22.31 -19.25
N GLU A 525 -18.14 -23.46 -18.81
CA GLU A 525 -18.88 -24.71 -19.03
C GLU A 525 -20.19 -24.61 -18.26
N ALA A 526 -21.31 -24.82 -18.97
CA ALA A 526 -22.60 -24.95 -18.29
C ALA A 526 -22.52 -26.09 -17.26
N ALA A 527 -22.89 -25.80 -16.03
CA ALA A 527 -22.94 -26.84 -15.00
C ALA A 527 -23.75 -28.02 -15.53
N PRO A 528 -23.26 -29.27 -15.41
CA PRO A 528 -24.00 -30.43 -15.88
C PRO A 528 -25.39 -30.43 -15.23
N ALA A 529 -26.42 -30.51 -16.06
CA ALA A 529 -27.81 -30.57 -15.60
C ALA A 529 -27.93 -31.72 -14.57
N VAL A 530 -28.29 -31.40 -13.36
CA VAL A 530 -28.56 -32.41 -12.33
C VAL A 530 -29.74 -33.23 -12.85
N PRO A 531 -29.59 -34.54 -13.06
CA PRO A 531 -30.72 -35.36 -13.50
C PRO A 531 -31.83 -35.28 -12.46
N PRO A 532 -33.10 -35.19 -12.89
CA PRO A 532 -34.23 -35.15 -11.96
C PRO A 532 -34.17 -36.37 -11.05
N GLN A 533 -34.21 -36.15 -9.73
CA GLN A 533 -34.34 -37.26 -8.78
C GLN A 533 -35.64 -37.99 -9.10
N PRO A 534 -35.60 -39.33 -9.22
CA PRO A 534 -36.83 -40.08 -9.36
C PRO A 534 -37.68 -39.92 -8.11
N ASP A 535 -38.94 -39.56 -8.30
CA ASP A 535 -39.96 -39.51 -7.24
C ASP A 535 -39.99 -40.86 -6.55
N MET A 536 -39.54 -40.91 -5.30
CA MET A 536 -39.80 -42.07 -4.43
C MET A 536 -41.20 -41.90 -3.87
N TYR A 537 -42.12 -42.71 -4.41
CA TYR A 537 -43.37 -43.03 -3.77
C TYR A 537 -43.15 -44.12 -2.71
#